data_8d468e7ddf3f52474c757062f5bdd6a5
#
_entry.id   8d468e7ddf3f52474c757062f5bdd6a5
#
_cell.length_a   1.000
_cell.length_b   1.000
_cell.length_c   1.000
_cell.angle_alpha   90.00
_cell.angle_beta   90.00
_cell.angle_gamma   90.00
#
_symmetry.space_group_name_H-M   'P 1'
#
loop_
_entity.id
_entity.type
_entity.pdbx_description
1 polymer ?
#
loop_
_entity_poly.entity_id
_entity_poly.type
_entity_poly.pdbx_seq_one_letter_code
_entity_poly.pdbx_strand_id
1 'polypeptide(L)'
;SPEYEQARQQLTVMLQARIDRMPPAARAKLVENLAQLRHAAGEINDALAEEPGDPLLEELLLSTYQEELAVLAAANQLTAAGGAEPTTDSSRMQL
;
A
#
# COMPACT_ATOMS: atom_id res chain seq x y z
N SER A 1 3.64 -12.80 -8.72
CA SER A 1 3.29 -13.99 -7.96
C SER A 1 1.82 -13.94 -7.57
N PRO A 2 1.14 -15.08 -7.63
CA PRO A 2 -0.29 -15.11 -7.29
C PRO A 2 -0.56 -14.68 -5.85
N GLU A 3 0.33 -15.01 -4.94
CA GLU A 3 0.14 -14.66 -3.55
C GLU A 3 0.24 -13.17 -3.34
N TYR A 4 1.17 -12.52 -4.03
CA TYR A 4 1.29 -11.08 -3.95
C TYR A 4 0.02 -10.42 -4.50
N GLU A 5 -0.47 -10.89 -5.64
CA GLU A 5 -1.66 -10.31 -6.26
C GLU A 5 -2.88 -10.45 -5.36
N GLN A 6 -3.02 -11.60 -4.73
CA GLN A 6 -4.12 -11.81 -3.81
C GLN A 6 -4.05 -10.86 -2.63
N ALA A 7 -2.86 -10.73 -2.03
CA ALA A 7 -2.70 -9.84 -0.89
C ALA A 7 -2.96 -8.40 -1.29
N ARG A 8 -2.47 -7.99 -2.46
CA ARG A 8 -2.67 -6.63 -2.93
C ARG A 8 -4.15 -6.35 -3.15
N GLN A 9 -4.86 -7.29 -3.76
CA GLN A 9 -6.27 -7.11 -4.02
C GLN A 9 -7.07 -7.02 -2.75
N GLN A 10 -6.78 -7.87 -1.78
CA GLN A 10 -7.48 -7.84 -0.51
C GLN A 10 -7.27 -6.52 0.20
N LEU A 11 -6.05 -6.05 0.25
CA LEU A 11 -5.76 -4.79 0.93
C LEU A 11 -6.38 -3.60 0.20
N THR A 12 -6.38 -3.65 -1.13
CA THR A 12 -6.97 -2.58 -1.91
C THR A 12 -8.49 -2.50 -1.68
N VAL A 13 -9.15 -3.65 -1.68
CA VAL A 13 -10.59 -3.68 -1.46
C VAL A 13 -10.92 -3.16 -0.07
N MET A 14 -10.17 -3.59 0.94
CA MET A 14 -10.39 -3.13 2.30
C MET A 14 -10.18 -1.63 2.42
N LEU A 15 -9.17 -1.12 1.76
CA LEU A 15 -8.88 0.31 1.83
C LEU A 15 -9.94 1.12 1.12
N GLN A 16 -10.44 0.64 -0.01
CA GLN A 16 -11.46 1.36 -0.74
C GLN A 16 -12.71 1.60 0.10
N ALA A 17 -13.02 0.70 0.99
CA ALA A 17 -14.17 0.86 1.85
C ALA A 17 -13.96 1.99 2.87
N ARG A 18 -12.73 2.42 3.08
CA ARG A 18 -12.40 3.40 4.10
C ARG A 18 -11.81 4.69 3.55
N ILE A 19 -11.49 4.69 2.26
CA ILE A 19 -10.71 5.79 1.71
C ILE A 19 -11.43 7.13 1.81
N ASP A 20 -12.75 7.11 1.76
CA ASP A 20 -13.52 8.34 1.85
C ASP A 20 -13.46 8.97 3.22
N ARG A 21 -13.05 8.23 4.22
CA ARG A 21 -12.92 8.77 5.57
C ARG A 21 -11.60 9.45 5.80
N MET A 22 -10.68 9.28 4.88
CA MET A 22 -9.36 9.91 5.03
C MET A 22 -9.45 11.40 4.72
N PRO A 23 -8.67 12.22 5.43
CA PRO A 23 -8.57 13.61 5.04
C PRO A 23 -8.10 13.73 3.60
N PRO A 24 -8.61 14.69 2.84
CA PRO A 24 -8.26 14.76 1.41
C PRO A 24 -6.77 14.83 1.12
N ALA A 25 -6.02 15.55 1.95
CA ALA A 25 -4.57 15.64 1.72
C ALA A 25 -3.88 14.30 1.93
N ALA A 26 -4.29 13.56 2.95
CA ALA A 26 -3.72 12.24 3.22
C ALA A 26 -4.09 11.25 2.12
N ARG A 27 -5.33 11.32 1.65
CA ARG A 27 -5.77 10.45 0.57
C ARG A 27 -4.99 10.72 -0.71
N ALA A 28 -4.77 11.99 -1.04
CA ALA A 28 -4.01 12.33 -2.22
C ALA A 28 -2.58 11.82 -2.14
N LYS A 29 -1.97 11.93 -0.96
CA LYS A 29 -0.61 11.41 -0.74
C LYS A 29 -0.56 9.91 -0.95
N LEU A 30 -1.53 9.19 -0.41
CA LEU A 30 -1.58 7.74 -0.55
C LEU A 30 -1.73 7.33 -2.00
N VAL A 31 -2.63 7.97 -2.72
CA VAL A 31 -2.86 7.65 -4.12
C VAL A 31 -1.60 7.93 -4.93
N GLU A 32 -0.94 9.03 -4.64
CA GLU A 32 0.29 9.39 -5.33
C GLU A 32 1.39 8.37 -5.08
N ASN A 33 1.56 7.97 -3.82
CA ASN A 33 2.59 6.99 -3.46
C ASN A 33 2.35 5.65 -4.16
N LEU A 34 1.11 5.19 -4.16
CA LEU A 34 0.80 3.93 -4.81
C LEU A 34 1.00 4.00 -6.32
N ALA A 35 0.64 5.13 -6.92
CA ALA A 35 0.83 5.30 -8.36
C ALA A 35 2.32 5.27 -8.72
N GLN A 36 3.15 5.90 -7.90
CA GLN A 36 4.60 5.88 -8.14
C GLN A 36 5.17 4.48 -8.03
N LEU A 37 4.73 3.73 -7.04
CA LEU A 37 5.23 2.36 -6.86
C LEU A 37 4.79 1.47 -8.02
N ARG A 38 3.57 1.63 -8.48
CA ARG A 38 3.08 0.83 -9.60
C ARG A 38 3.79 1.19 -10.89
N HIS A 39 4.08 2.48 -11.07
CA HIS A 39 4.83 2.91 -12.22
C HIS A 39 6.23 2.30 -12.21
N ALA A 40 6.90 2.33 -11.05
CA ALA A 40 8.22 1.75 -10.92
C ALA A 40 8.20 0.25 -11.22
N ALA A 41 7.21 -0.45 -10.70
CA ALA A 41 7.08 -1.89 -10.96
C ALA A 41 6.90 -2.16 -12.46
N GLY A 42 6.11 -1.31 -13.13
CA GLY A 42 5.91 -1.46 -14.57
C GLY A 42 7.20 -1.27 -15.35
N GLU A 43 7.99 -0.28 -14.97
CA GLU A 43 9.27 -0.05 -15.64
C GLU A 43 10.23 -1.21 -15.42
N ILE A 44 10.25 -1.76 -14.22
CA ILE A 44 11.12 -2.90 -13.93
C ILE A 44 10.65 -4.12 -14.72
N ASN A 45 9.34 -4.32 -14.81
CA ASN A 45 8.81 -5.42 -15.61
C ASN A 45 9.17 -5.29 -17.06
N ASP A 46 9.16 -4.06 -17.60
CA ASP A 46 9.56 -3.85 -18.99
C ASP A 46 11.03 -4.18 -19.19
N ALA A 47 11.86 -3.80 -18.24
CA ALA A 47 13.29 -4.13 -18.33
C ALA A 47 13.51 -5.63 -18.22
N LEU A 48 12.74 -6.30 -17.37
CA LEU A 48 12.85 -7.75 -17.24
C LEU A 48 12.43 -8.47 -18.53
N ALA A 49 11.49 -7.89 -19.26
CA ALA A 49 11.08 -8.49 -20.53
C ALA A 49 12.24 -8.53 -21.50
N GLU A 50 13.14 -7.56 -21.41
CA GLU A 50 14.31 -7.52 -22.27
C GLU A 50 15.48 -8.30 -21.71
N GLU A 51 15.57 -8.42 -20.40
CA GLU A 51 16.64 -9.16 -19.74
C GLU A 51 16.07 -10.11 -18.73
N PRO A 52 15.42 -11.17 -19.20
CA PRO A 52 14.79 -12.11 -18.26
C PRO A 52 15.86 -12.81 -17.43
N GLY A 53 15.58 -12.95 -16.17
CA GLY A 53 16.51 -13.62 -15.27
C GLY A 53 17.56 -12.72 -14.69
N ASP A 54 17.54 -11.42 -14.98
CA ASP A 54 18.50 -10.50 -14.37
C ASP A 54 18.21 -10.46 -12.87
N PRO A 55 19.15 -10.90 -12.03
CA PRO A 55 18.86 -10.99 -10.59
C PRO A 55 18.66 -9.66 -9.91
N LEU A 56 19.32 -8.62 -10.39
CA LEU A 56 19.13 -7.29 -9.81
C LEU A 56 17.73 -6.78 -10.09
N LEU A 57 17.26 -6.94 -11.33
CA LEU A 57 15.93 -6.49 -11.68
C LEU A 57 14.87 -7.29 -10.94
N GLU A 58 15.09 -8.59 -10.77
CA GLU A 58 14.13 -9.40 -10.01
C GLU A 58 14.08 -8.97 -8.57
N GLU A 59 15.20 -8.64 -7.98
CA GLU A 59 15.23 -8.18 -6.61
C GLU A 59 14.57 -6.83 -6.45
N LEU A 60 14.79 -5.93 -7.41
CA LEU A 60 14.14 -4.63 -7.37
C LEU A 60 12.63 -4.74 -7.51
N LEU A 61 12.16 -5.66 -8.35
CA LEU A 61 10.73 -5.86 -8.50
C LEU A 61 10.11 -6.38 -7.21
N LEU A 62 10.75 -7.35 -6.59
CA LEU A 62 10.27 -7.89 -5.34
C LEU A 62 10.22 -6.82 -4.26
N SER A 63 11.27 -6.01 -4.17
CA SER A 63 11.33 -4.94 -3.20
C SER A 63 10.21 -3.93 -3.42
N THR A 64 9.92 -3.60 -4.68
CA THR A 64 8.86 -2.66 -5.01
C THR A 64 7.50 -3.21 -4.62
N TYR A 65 7.26 -4.50 -4.89
CA TYR A 65 6.01 -5.13 -4.50
C TYR A 65 5.85 -5.16 -2.99
N GLN A 66 6.91 -5.46 -2.26
CA GLN A 66 6.87 -5.47 -0.81
C GLN A 66 6.55 -4.10 -0.26
N GLU A 67 7.10 -3.08 -0.88
CA GLU A 67 6.83 -1.72 -0.47
C GLU A 67 5.37 -1.34 -0.71
N GLU A 68 4.81 -1.77 -1.85
CA GLU A 68 3.40 -1.51 -2.13
C GLU A 68 2.50 -2.17 -1.09
N LEU A 69 2.79 -3.43 -0.75
CA LEU A 69 2.02 -4.11 0.28
C LEU A 69 2.14 -3.42 1.62
N ALA A 70 3.33 -2.95 1.96
CA ALA A 70 3.54 -2.26 3.22
C ALA A 70 2.73 -0.97 3.29
N VAL A 71 2.69 -0.23 2.20
CA VAL A 71 1.92 1.01 2.15
C VAL A 71 0.43 0.71 2.29
N LEU A 72 -0.06 -0.29 1.58
CA LEU A 72 -1.47 -0.66 1.67
C LEU A 72 -1.84 -1.15 3.06
N ALA A 73 -0.98 -1.95 3.66
CA ALA A 73 -1.24 -2.46 5.00
C ALA A 73 -1.26 -1.33 6.03
N ALA A 74 -0.30 -0.41 5.92
CA ALA A 74 -0.25 0.72 6.83
C ALA A 74 -1.48 1.61 6.67
N ALA A 75 -1.91 1.85 5.44
CA ALA A 75 -3.09 2.67 5.19
C ALA A 75 -4.35 2.02 5.76
N ASN A 76 -4.46 0.71 5.61
CA ASN A 76 -5.60 -0.01 6.18
C ASN A 76 -5.61 0.06 7.70
N GLN A 77 -4.44 -0.08 8.31
CA GLN A 77 -4.35 0.01 9.75
C GLN A 77 -4.68 1.40 10.26
N LEU A 78 -4.16 2.41 9.60
CA LEU A 78 -4.39 3.78 10.03
C LEU A 78 -5.86 4.18 9.88
N THR A 79 -6.50 3.77 8.80
CA THR A 79 -7.91 4.11 8.62
C THR A 79 -8.79 3.37 9.61
N ALA A 80 -8.45 2.13 9.93
CA ALA A 80 -9.20 1.38 10.93
C ALA A 80 -8.99 2.00 12.31
N ALA A 81 -7.76 2.31 12.66
CA ALA A 81 -7.47 2.91 13.95
C ALA A 81 -8.08 4.30 14.05
N GLY A 82 -8.04 5.06 12.97
CA GLY A 82 -8.65 6.38 12.97
C GLY A 82 -10.14 6.33 13.23
N GLY A 83 -10.80 5.31 12.72
CA GLY A 83 -12.23 5.16 12.95
C GLY A 83 -12.57 4.88 14.39
N ALA A 84 -11.70 4.16 15.10
CA ALA A 84 -11.94 3.82 16.49
C ALA A 84 -11.29 4.78 17.44
N GLU A 85 -10.29 5.44 16.99
CA GLU A 85 -9.41 6.18 17.84
C GLU A 85 -10.01 7.28 18.66
N PRO A 86 -10.91 8.06 18.17
CA PRO A 86 -11.44 9.16 18.99
C PRO A 86 -11.95 8.70 20.32
N THR A 87 -12.67 7.62 20.35
CA THR A 87 -13.20 7.13 21.59
C THR A 87 -12.12 6.62 22.48
N THR A 88 -11.22 5.90 21.92
CA THR A 88 -10.16 5.29 22.69
C THR A 88 -9.31 6.31 23.38
N ASP A 89 -8.97 7.33 22.67
CA ASP A 89 -8.12 8.35 23.23
C ASP A 89 -8.70 9.00 24.42
N SER A 90 -9.94 9.36 24.34
CA SER A 90 -10.59 9.99 25.44
C SER A 90 -10.59 9.11 26.64
N SER A 91 -10.86 7.86 26.45
CA SER A 91 -10.96 7.03 27.62
C SER A 91 -9.63 6.86 28.29
N ARG A 92 -8.58 6.83 27.53
CA ARG A 92 -7.29 6.68 28.17
C ARG A 92 -6.90 7.84 28.99
N MET A 93 -7.33 8.98 28.60
CA MET A 93 -6.93 10.16 29.30
C MET A 93 -7.44 10.25 30.66
N GLN A 94 -8.57 9.64 30.93
CA GLN A 94 -9.12 9.78 32.22
C GLN A 94 -8.40 9.06 33.24
N LEU A 95 -7.59 8.18 32.88
CA LEU A 95 -6.84 7.48 33.89
C LEU A 95 -5.60 8.21 34.23
#